data_e79bb1ec7bc7a1f30187f137983def26
#
_entry.id   e79bb1ec7bc7a1f30187f137983def26
#
_cell.length_a   1.000
_cell.length_b   1.000
_cell.length_c   1.000
_cell.angle_alpha   90.00
_cell.angle_beta   90.00
_cell.angle_gamma   90.00
#
_symmetry.space_group_name_H-M   'P 1'
#
loop_
_entity.id
_entity.type
_entity.pdbx_description
1 polymer ?
#
loop_
_entity_poly.entity_id
_entity_poly.type
_entity_poly.pdbx_seq_one_letter_code
_entity_poly.pdbx_strand_id
1 'polypeptide(L)'
;MNLSDCHNFSDFRRLAKKRLPGPIFHYIDGAADDELTYRRNTAAYEDVDLVPNVLRGAADIDTSVEVMGQKLAMPLYCAPTALQRLFHHEGERAVAKAATQHGTMFGVSSLATVTVEDIAEIAPGPKLFQFYFHKDRGLNNVLLERARAAKFNVMALTVDTITGGNRERDLRTGFTSPPKLNMSSLWSFATHPAWAWNFFTGEKFDMPHLSGHINEGTNVAVSVGDYFSTMLDPTMSWDDAEKLCAQWGGQFALKGIMSVEDAQRAVDIGCTGIMVSNHGGRQLDGSRAPFDQLEEICDAVGDKIDVICEGGVQRGTHVIKALSVGAKAVSGGRLYLYALAAAGQPGVERALGNLKTEIERDMRLMGVQRISELGRGNLRWRGGKDR
;
A
#
# COMPACT_ATOMS: atom_id res chain seq x y z
N MET A 1 6.23 -8.77 -24.76
CA MET A 1 6.68 -8.49 -23.39
C MET A 1 6.07 -9.53 -22.48
N ASN A 2 6.89 -10.32 -21.86
CA ASN A 2 6.55 -11.40 -20.95
C ASN A 2 7.04 -11.03 -19.54
N LEU A 3 6.74 -11.89 -18.54
CA LEU A 3 7.21 -11.67 -17.18
C LEU A 3 8.74 -11.61 -17.08
N SER A 4 9.45 -12.43 -17.86
CA SER A 4 10.92 -12.43 -17.92
C SER A 4 11.53 -11.09 -18.33
N ASP A 5 10.78 -10.27 -19.10
CA ASP A 5 11.21 -8.95 -19.57
C ASP A 5 10.95 -7.84 -18.53
N CYS A 6 10.35 -8.18 -17.38
CA CYS A 6 10.05 -7.22 -16.32
C CYS A 6 11.23 -7.11 -15.35
N HIS A 7 11.99 -6.03 -15.47
CA HIS A 7 13.17 -5.74 -14.64
C HIS A 7 12.92 -4.65 -13.60
N ASN A 8 11.85 -3.88 -13.74
CA ASN A 8 11.54 -2.75 -12.86
C ASN A 8 10.03 -2.43 -12.84
N PHE A 9 9.64 -1.50 -11.99
CA PHE A 9 8.26 -1.02 -11.82
C PHE A 9 7.58 -0.65 -13.15
N SER A 10 8.27 0.08 -14.03
CA SER A 10 7.71 0.53 -15.31
C SER A 10 7.43 -0.62 -16.27
N ASP A 11 8.21 -1.71 -16.21
CA ASP A 11 8.00 -2.90 -17.03
C ASP A 11 6.73 -3.64 -16.57
N PHE A 12 6.56 -3.84 -15.25
CA PHE A 12 5.33 -4.42 -14.70
C PHE A 12 4.11 -3.58 -15.04
N ARG A 13 4.22 -2.25 -14.93
CA ARG A 13 3.12 -1.34 -15.31
C ARG A 13 2.75 -1.48 -16.79
N ARG A 14 3.75 -1.58 -17.70
CA ARG A 14 3.50 -1.80 -19.13
C ARG A 14 2.86 -3.15 -19.41
N LEU A 15 3.29 -4.20 -18.72
CA LEU A 15 2.70 -5.53 -18.87
C LEU A 15 1.28 -5.59 -18.31
N ALA A 16 1.03 -5.01 -17.14
CA ALA A 16 -0.30 -4.86 -16.55
C ALA A 16 -1.26 -4.14 -17.50
N LYS A 17 -0.82 -3.04 -18.13
CA LYS A 17 -1.61 -2.29 -19.12
C LYS A 17 -2.02 -3.15 -20.31
N LYS A 18 -1.21 -4.16 -20.69
CA LYS A 18 -1.53 -5.09 -21.77
C LYS A 18 -2.46 -6.23 -21.35
N ARG A 19 -2.57 -6.50 -20.06
CA ARG A 19 -3.35 -7.61 -19.49
C ARG A 19 -4.72 -7.19 -19.02
N LEU A 20 -4.87 -5.94 -18.61
CA LEU A 20 -6.10 -5.41 -18.03
C LEU A 20 -6.92 -4.61 -19.04
N PRO A 21 -8.25 -4.74 -19.01
CA PRO A 21 -9.13 -3.77 -19.66
C PRO A 21 -8.82 -2.35 -19.19
N GLY A 22 -8.96 -1.36 -20.11
CA GLY A 22 -8.64 0.04 -19.83
C GLY A 22 -9.25 0.60 -18.54
N PRO A 23 -10.57 0.43 -18.28
CA PRO A 23 -11.19 0.89 -17.04
C PRO A 23 -10.53 0.32 -15.80
N ILE A 24 -10.21 -0.98 -15.79
CA ILE A 24 -9.56 -1.66 -14.66
C ILE A 24 -8.11 -1.17 -14.49
N PHE A 25 -7.38 -1.00 -15.59
CA PHE A 25 -6.03 -0.44 -15.53
C PHE A 25 -6.05 0.99 -14.98
N HIS A 26 -6.95 1.84 -15.45
CA HIS A 26 -7.07 3.23 -14.98
C HIS A 26 -7.45 3.33 -13.52
N TYR A 27 -8.24 2.39 -13.01
CA TYR A 27 -8.56 2.34 -11.59
C TYR A 27 -7.30 2.15 -10.71
N ILE A 28 -6.33 1.32 -11.12
CA ILE A 28 -5.04 1.18 -10.40
C ILE A 28 -4.15 2.39 -10.63
N ASP A 29 -4.04 2.80 -11.90
CA ASP A 29 -3.04 3.74 -12.39
C ASP A 29 -3.39 5.20 -12.09
N GLY A 30 -4.68 5.51 -11.98
CA GLY A 30 -5.21 6.84 -11.75
C GLY A 30 -5.01 7.37 -10.33
N ALA A 31 -5.11 8.68 -10.20
CA ALA A 31 -5.08 9.41 -8.94
C ALA A 31 -6.18 10.48 -8.92
N ALA A 32 -6.17 11.36 -7.92
CA ALA A 32 -7.19 12.41 -7.79
C ALA A 32 -6.87 13.61 -8.67
N ASP A 33 -7.91 14.28 -9.14
CA ASP A 33 -7.92 15.54 -9.87
C ASP A 33 -6.86 15.60 -10.99
N ASP A 34 -5.92 16.53 -10.91
CA ASP A 34 -4.82 16.73 -11.87
C ASP A 34 -3.65 15.75 -11.68
N GLU A 35 -3.72 14.85 -10.70
CA GLU A 35 -2.67 13.87 -10.36
C GLU A 35 -1.32 14.50 -10.00
N LEU A 36 -1.33 15.71 -9.49
CA LEU A 36 -0.12 16.45 -9.12
C LEU A 36 0.62 15.73 -7.99
N THR A 37 -0.11 15.39 -6.93
CA THR A 37 0.41 14.63 -5.78
C THR A 37 0.95 13.27 -6.19
N TYR A 38 0.26 12.56 -7.08
CA TYR A 38 0.73 11.27 -7.60
C TYR A 38 2.09 11.38 -8.28
N ARG A 39 2.25 12.38 -9.16
CA ARG A 39 3.55 12.60 -9.84
C ARG A 39 4.63 13.01 -8.84
N ARG A 40 4.30 13.90 -7.90
CA ARG A 40 5.23 14.38 -6.87
C ARG A 40 5.68 13.26 -5.93
N ASN A 41 4.84 12.30 -5.61
CA ASN A 41 5.18 11.19 -4.72
C ASN A 41 6.45 10.45 -5.14
N THR A 42 6.66 10.24 -6.44
CA THR A 42 7.89 9.61 -6.95
C THR A 42 9.00 10.64 -7.20
N ALA A 43 8.65 11.81 -7.77
CA ALA A 43 9.62 12.87 -8.06
C ALA A 43 10.34 13.40 -6.79
N ALA A 44 9.68 13.34 -5.62
CA ALA A 44 10.28 13.75 -4.36
C ALA A 44 11.61 13.03 -4.04
N TYR A 45 11.73 11.77 -4.43
CA TYR A 45 12.98 11.02 -4.25
C TYR A 45 14.12 11.51 -5.16
N GLU A 46 13.81 12.23 -6.25
CA GLU A 46 14.82 12.78 -7.16
C GLU A 46 15.53 14.02 -6.61
N ASP A 47 14.94 14.65 -5.58
CA ASP A 47 15.51 15.82 -4.91
C ASP A 47 16.64 15.48 -3.94
N VAL A 48 16.96 14.19 -3.77
CA VAL A 48 17.98 13.70 -2.83
C VAL A 48 18.95 12.77 -3.53
N ASP A 49 20.24 13.02 -3.34
CA ASP A 49 21.31 12.13 -3.78
C ASP A 49 21.79 11.23 -2.64
N LEU A 50 22.18 9.99 -3.00
CA LEU A 50 22.84 9.06 -2.10
C LEU A 50 24.35 9.32 -2.09
N VAL A 51 24.97 9.28 -0.92
CA VAL A 51 26.42 9.45 -0.73
C VAL A 51 27.05 8.09 -0.46
N PRO A 52 27.76 7.51 -1.42
CA PRO A 52 28.44 6.23 -1.21
C PRO A 52 29.72 6.40 -0.39
N ASN A 53 30.00 5.40 0.45
CA ASN A 53 31.29 5.26 1.14
C ASN A 53 31.98 4.00 0.63
N VAL A 54 33.22 4.14 0.16
CA VAL A 54 33.99 3.04 -0.42
C VAL A 54 34.93 2.39 0.60
N LEU A 55 35.43 1.19 0.27
CA LEU A 55 36.41 0.44 1.07
C LEU A 55 35.91 0.05 2.47
N ARG A 56 34.58 -0.15 2.60
CA ARG A 56 33.93 -0.53 3.87
C ARG A 56 33.80 -2.06 4.08
N GLY A 57 34.19 -2.87 3.09
CA GLY A 57 34.11 -4.33 3.19
C GLY A 57 32.71 -4.90 3.28
N ALA A 58 31.74 -4.27 2.61
CA ALA A 58 30.32 -4.66 2.64
C ALA A 58 30.06 -5.95 1.81
N ALA A 59 30.55 -7.08 2.30
CA ALA A 59 30.37 -8.39 1.67
C ALA A 59 28.99 -8.99 1.98
N ASP A 60 28.65 -9.04 3.26
CA ASP A 60 27.40 -9.63 3.76
C ASP A 60 26.40 -8.53 4.09
N ILE A 61 25.32 -8.49 3.32
CA ILE A 61 24.27 -7.48 3.48
C ILE A 61 23.09 -8.09 4.24
N ASP A 62 22.72 -7.45 5.35
CA ASP A 62 21.52 -7.77 6.12
C ASP A 62 20.46 -6.67 5.92
N THR A 63 19.40 -7.02 5.20
CA THR A 63 18.26 -6.13 4.93
C THR A 63 17.11 -6.29 5.94
N SER A 64 17.28 -7.13 6.96
CA SER A 64 16.25 -7.41 7.94
C SER A 64 15.94 -6.19 8.82
N VAL A 65 14.66 -6.06 9.18
CA VAL A 65 14.17 -5.03 10.10
C VAL A 65 13.08 -5.60 11.00
N GLU A 66 12.85 -4.92 12.13
CA GLU A 66 11.66 -5.15 12.95
C GLU A 66 10.73 -3.94 12.81
N VAL A 67 9.46 -4.17 12.45
CA VAL A 67 8.44 -3.15 12.22
C VAL A 67 7.18 -3.53 12.97
N MET A 68 6.70 -2.66 13.85
CA MET A 68 5.52 -2.93 14.69
C MET A 68 5.57 -4.34 15.31
N GLY A 69 6.71 -4.68 15.92
CA GLY A 69 6.98 -5.97 16.54
C GLY A 69 7.08 -7.16 15.57
N GLN A 70 7.12 -6.94 14.27
CA GLN A 70 7.21 -7.99 13.26
C GLN A 70 8.59 -8.00 12.60
N LYS A 71 9.23 -9.17 12.57
CA LYS A 71 10.51 -9.35 11.86
C LYS A 71 10.27 -9.53 10.37
N LEU A 72 10.88 -8.69 9.56
CA LEU A 72 10.82 -8.72 8.10
C LEU A 72 12.23 -8.96 7.53
N ALA A 73 12.30 -9.76 6.46
CA ALA A 73 13.57 -10.03 5.76
C ALA A 73 14.04 -8.87 4.87
N MET A 74 13.20 -7.85 4.68
CA MET A 74 13.53 -6.62 3.96
C MET A 74 12.69 -5.45 4.48
N PRO A 75 13.18 -4.20 4.39
CA PRO A 75 12.49 -3.02 4.94
C PRO A 75 11.38 -2.49 4.03
N LEU A 76 10.68 -3.40 3.37
CA LEU A 76 9.58 -3.10 2.46
C LEU A 76 8.49 -4.15 2.61
N TYR A 77 7.22 -3.71 2.64
CA TYR A 77 6.09 -4.63 2.65
C TYR A 77 4.97 -4.21 1.68
N CYS A 78 4.07 -5.16 1.40
CA CYS A 78 2.93 -4.94 0.52
C CYS A 78 1.85 -4.14 1.25
N ALA A 79 1.64 -2.89 0.84
CA ALA A 79 0.62 -2.00 1.39
C ALA A 79 -0.80 -2.56 1.18
N PRO A 80 -1.75 -2.28 2.09
CA PRO A 80 -3.14 -2.70 1.90
C PRO A 80 -3.76 -2.03 0.68
N THR A 81 -4.33 -2.83 -0.22
CA THR A 81 -5.07 -2.37 -1.38
C THR A 81 -6.34 -3.18 -1.58
N ALA A 82 -7.38 -2.53 -2.09
CA ALA A 82 -8.69 -3.13 -2.29
C ALA A 82 -8.80 -3.91 -3.60
N LEU A 83 -9.77 -4.83 -3.70
CA LEU A 83 -10.31 -5.40 -4.92
C LEU A 83 -9.28 -6.17 -5.78
N GLN A 84 -8.33 -6.86 -5.19
CA GLN A 84 -7.20 -7.41 -5.94
C GLN A 84 -7.61 -8.49 -6.95
N ARG A 85 -8.70 -9.25 -6.73
CA ARG A 85 -9.22 -10.21 -7.70
C ARG A 85 -9.80 -9.57 -8.96
N LEU A 86 -10.03 -8.26 -8.96
CA LEU A 86 -10.36 -7.50 -10.15
C LEU A 86 -9.15 -7.41 -11.12
N PHE A 87 -7.93 -7.47 -10.60
CA PHE A 87 -6.70 -7.35 -11.37
C PHE A 87 -6.13 -8.70 -11.82
N HIS A 88 -6.30 -9.71 -10.97
CA HIS A 88 -5.93 -11.09 -11.26
C HIS A 88 -6.80 -12.04 -10.43
N HIS A 89 -7.21 -13.17 -10.98
CA HIS A 89 -8.14 -14.08 -10.32
C HIS A 89 -7.63 -14.62 -8.96
N GLU A 90 -6.33 -14.73 -8.77
CA GLU A 90 -5.75 -15.13 -7.48
C GLU A 90 -5.85 -14.02 -6.42
N GLY A 91 -5.85 -12.75 -6.83
CA GLY A 91 -6.00 -11.58 -5.96
C GLY A 91 -5.06 -11.58 -4.76
N GLU A 92 -5.63 -11.31 -3.59
CA GLU A 92 -4.90 -11.22 -2.31
C GLU A 92 -4.18 -12.53 -1.94
N ARG A 93 -4.66 -13.69 -2.40
CA ARG A 93 -4.00 -14.99 -2.18
C ARG A 93 -2.61 -15.04 -2.79
N ALA A 94 -2.46 -14.52 -4.02
CA ALA A 94 -1.17 -14.44 -4.71
C ALA A 94 -0.18 -13.54 -3.96
N VAL A 95 -0.64 -12.37 -3.51
CA VAL A 95 0.20 -11.42 -2.79
C VAL A 95 0.60 -11.97 -1.43
N ALA A 96 -0.32 -12.58 -0.69
CA ALA A 96 -0.06 -13.19 0.61
C ALA A 96 1.02 -14.28 0.54
N LYS A 97 0.91 -15.19 -0.45
CA LYS A 97 1.92 -16.24 -0.69
C LYS A 97 3.29 -15.64 -1.05
N ALA A 98 3.32 -14.68 -1.98
CA ALA A 98 4.56 -14.03 -2.40
C ALA A 98 5.23 -13.27 -1.26
N ALA A 99 4.46 -12.53 -0.46
CA ALA A 99 4.98 -11.81 0.71
C ALA A 99 5.57 -12.78 1.75
N THR A 100 4.88 -13.87 2.04
CA THR A 100 5.37 -14.92 2.95
C THR A 100 6.66 -15.54 2.44
N GLN A 101 6.75 -15.87 1.15
CA GLN A 101 7.95 -16.45 0.54
C GLN A 101 9.16 -15.50 0.61
N HIS A 102 8.93 -14.21 0.52
CA HIS A 102 9.98 -13.19 0.66
C HIS A 102 10.22 -12.74 2.10
N GLY A 103 9.55 -13.35 3.08
CA GLY A 103 9.70 -13.02 4.50
C GLY A 103 9.30 -11.59 4.83
N THR A 104 8.31 -11.04 4.11
CA THR A 104 7.81 -9.69 4.37
C THR A 104 6.33 -9.69 4.75
N MET A 105 5.82 -8.53 5.20
CA MET A 105 4.45 -8.38 5.65
C MET A 105 3.49 -8.09 4.49
N PHE A 106 2.28 -8.61 4.59
CA PHE A 106 1.17 -8.25 3.71
C PHE A 106 0.09 -7.48 4.47
N GLY A 107 -0.26 -6.30 3.97
CA GLY A 107 -1.41 -5.51 4.42
C GLY A 107 -2.68 -5.93 3.67
N VAL A 108 -3.64 -6.49 4.39
CA VAL A 108 -4.96 -6.88 3.86
C VAL A 108 -5.95 -5.76 4.11
N SER A 109 -6.64 -5.32 3.06
CA SER A 109 -7.67 -4.28 3.17
C SER A 109 -8.99 -4.86 3.66
N SER A 110 -9.77 -4.09 4.41
CA SER A 110 -11.17 -4.42 4.70
C SER A 110 -12.05 -4.50 3.44
N LEU A 111 -11.57 -3.95 2.32
CA LEU A 111 -12.17 -4.10 0.98
C LEU A 111 -11.49 -5.19 0.14
N ALA A 112 -10.83 -6.14 0.78
CA ALA A 112 -10.25 -7.29 0.09
C ALA A 112 -11.36 -8.21 -0.46
N THR A 113 -11.02 -8.94 -1.51
CA THR A 113 -11.89 -9.89 -2.20
C THR A 113 -11.71 -11.33 -1.72
N VAL A 114 -10.87 -11.51 -0.70
CA VAL A 114 -10.57 -12.78 -0.02
C VAL A 114 -10.71 -12.54 1.48
N THR A 115 -11.20 -13.53 2.22
CA THR A 115 -11.42 -13.40 3.67
C THR A 115 -10.10 -13.33 4.44
N VAL A 116 -10.14 -12.69 5.62
CA VAL A 116 -8.97 -12.68 6.52
C VAL A 116 -8.60 -14.08 6.99
N GLU A 117 -9.59 -14.96 7.10
CA GLU A 117 -9.43 -16.36 7.47
C GLU A 117 -8.66 -17.14 6.41
N ASP A 118 -9.06 -17.02 5.11
CA ASP A 118 -8.33 -17.64 3.98
C ASP A 118 -6.88 -17.15 3.92
N ILE A 119 -6.67 -15.84 4.10
CA ILE A 119 -5.32 -15.27 4.11
C ILE A 119 -4.49 -15.82 5.27
N ALA A 120 -5.08 -15.95 6.45
CA ALA A 120 -4.38 -16.50 7.62
C ALA A 120 -3.96 -17.96 7.43
N GLU A 121 -4.80 -18.75 6.75
CA GLU A 121 -4.51 -20.16 6.44
C GLU A 121 -3.34 -20.30 5.47
N ILE A 122 -3.33 -19.50 4.40
CA ILE A 122 -2.33 -19.64 3.31
C ILE A 122 -1.04 -18.86 3.54
N ALA A 123 -1.02 -17.90 4.48
CA ALA A 123 0.12 -17.03 4.75
C ALA A 123 0.38 -16.92 6.26
N PRO A 124 1.19 -17.83 6.82
CA PRO A 124 1.52 -17.81 8.24
C PRO A 124 2.41 -16.64 8.67
N GLY A 125 3.01 -15.93 7.71
CA GLY A 125 3.89 -14.78 7.95
C GLY A 125 3.20 -13.56 8.57
N PRO A 126 3.95 -12.48 8.82
CA PRO A 126 3.43 -11.23 9.37
C PRO A 126 2.30 -10.65 8.51
N LYS A 127 1.21 -10.24 9.15
CA LYS A 127 0.01 -9.70 8.50
C LYS A 127 -0.46 -8.44 9.21
N LEU A 128 -0.84 -7.44 8.40
CA LEU A 128 -1.49 -6.23 8.84
C LEU A 128 -2.92 -6.22 8.29
N PHE A 129 -3.92 -5.92 9.13
CA PHE A 129 -5.28 -5.68 8.68
C PHE A 129 -5.55 -4.18 8.61
N GLN A 130 -5.86 -3.68 7.42
CA GLN A 130 -6.25 -2.28 7.23
C GLN A 130 -7.76 -2.15 7.31
N PHE A 131 -8.19 -1.18 8.06
CA PHE A 131 -9.54 -0.97 8.49
C PHE A 131 -10.01 0.46 8.15
N TYR A 132 -11.24 0.58 7.67
CA TYR A 132 -11.96 1.85 7.55
C TYR A 132 -12.99 1.96 8.66
N PHE A 133 -13.19 3.16 9.18
CA PHE A 133 -14.15 3.38 10.24
C PHE A 133 -15.57 3.57 9.70
N HIS A 134 -16.48 2.64 10.05
CA HIS A 134 -17.83 2.62 9.53
C HIS A 134 -18.81 3.31 10.49
N LYS A 135 -19.91 3.86 9.95
CA LYS A 135 -21.06 4.33 10.72
C LYS A 135 -21.66 3.22 11.57
N ASP A 136 -21.71 2.01 11.02
CA ASP A 136 -22.12 0.80 11.75
C ASP A 136 -21.00 0.32 12.68
N ARG A 137 -21.16 0.61 13.97
CA ARG A 137 -20.20 0.19 15.01
C ARG A 137 -20.20 -1.33 15.23
N GLY A 138 -21.33 -2.01 14.92
CA GLY A 138 -21.41 -3.46 14.94
C GLY A 138 -20.48 -4.09 13.92
N LEU A 139 -20.47 -3.56 12.68
CA LEU A 139 -19.54 -3.99 11.64
C LEU A 139 -18.08 -3.76 12.07
N ASN A 140 -17.77 -2.60 12.66
CA ASN A 140 -16.43 -2.31 13.17
C ASN A 140 -15.97 -3.40 14.15
N ASN A 141 -16.81 -3.77 15.13
CA ASN A 141 -16.49 -4.81 16.10
C ASN A 141 -16.29 -6.18 15.43
N VAL A 142 -17.17 -6.58 14.51
CA VAL A 142 -17.06 -7.85 13.78
C VAL A 142 -15.74 -7.94 13.04
N LEU A 143 -15.32 -6.88 12.35
CA LEU A 143 -14.06 -6.85 11.59
C LEU A 143 -12.84 -6.97 12.52
N LEU A 144 -12.84 -6.27 13.67
CA LEU A 144 -11.77 -6.39 14.64
C LEU A 144 -11.66 -7.81 15.21
N GLU A 145 -12.79 -8.40 15.59
CA GLU A 145 -12.85 -9.77 16.13
C GLU A 145 -12.36 -10.81 15.12
N ARG A 146 -12.80 -10.70 13.85
CA ARG A 146 -12.34 -11.59 12.77
C ARG A 146 -10.84 -11.49 12.55
N ALA A 147 -10.30 -10.26 12.44
CA ALA A 147 -8.86 -10.04 12.27
C ALA A 147 -8.05 -10.61 13.44
N ARG A 148 -8.55 -10.44 14.68
CA ARG A 148 -7.93 -11.00 15.88
C ARG A 148 -7.97 -12.54 15.89
N ALA A 149 -9.12 -13.13 15.58
CA ALA A 149 -9.29 -14.59 15.49
C ALA A 149 -8.39 -15.20 14.40
N ALA A 150 -8.22 -14.50 13.27
CA ALA A 150 -7.31 -14.85 12.19
C ALA A 150 -5.83 -14.51 12.49
N LYS A 151 -5.50 -14.09 13.71
CA LYS A 151 -4.14 -13.81 14.19
C LYS A 151 -3.40 -12.79 13.32
N PHE A 152 -4.08 -11.72 12.93
CA PHE A 152 -3.40 -10.56 12.36
C PHE A 152 -2.57 -9.86 13.43
N ASN A 153 -1.32 -9.54 13.10
CA ASN A 153 -0.35 -9.02 14.06
C ASN A 153 -0.52 -7.52 14.30
N VAL A 154 -0.93 -6.80 13.27
CA VAL A 154 -1.04 -5.34 13.26
C VAL A 154 -2.41 -4.92 12.75
N MET A 155 -3.01 -3.92 13.39
CA MET A 155 -4.19 -3.21 12.89
C MET A 155 -3.76 -1.83 12.38
N ALA A 156 -4.24 -1.44 11.19
CA ALA A 156 -4.03 -0.10 10.65
C ALA A 156 -5.38 0.58 10.37
N LEU A 157 -5.70 1.63 11.13
CA LEU A 157 -6.85 2.48 10.86
C LEU A 157 -6.50 3.51 9.79
N THR A 158 -7.27 3.53 8.70
CA THR A 158 -7.12 4.53 7.63
C THR A 158 -7.90 5.78 7.98
N VAL A 159 -7.21 6.93 8.03
CA VAL A 159 -7.78 8.20 8.51
C VAL A 159 -7.88 9.30 7.44
N ASP A 160 -7.36 9.05 6.23
CA ASP A 160 -7.35 9.99 5.11
C ASP A 160 -8.52 9.79 4.12
N THR A 161 -9.56 9.03 4.49
CA THR A 161 -10.63 8.61 3.60
C THR A 161 -12.03 8.88 4.17
N ILE A 162 -12.23 10.01 4.81
CA ILE A 162 -13.56 10.44 5.28
C ILE A 162 -14.53 10.72 4.12
N THR A 163 -13.98 10.93 2.92
CA THR A 163 -14.69 11.00 1.64
C THR A 163 -13.81 10.42 0.54
N GLY A 164 -14.38 10.08 -0.60
CA GLY A 164 -13.63 9.62 -1.77
C GLY A 164 -12.99 10.78 -2.53
N GLY A 165 -11.71 10.65 -2.90
CA GLY A 165 -11.05 11.59 -3.81
C GLY A 165 -11.66 11.56 -5.22
N ASN A 166 -11.60 12.67 -5.94
CA ASN A 166 -12.14 12.81 -7.28
C ASN A 166 -11.23 12.14 -8.32
N ARG A 167 -11.55 10.91 -8.71
CA ARG A 167 -10.75 10.12 -9.67
C ARG A 167 -11.32 10.27 -11.08
N GLU A 168 -10.91 11.32 -11.77
CA GLU A 168 -11.45 11.66 -13.10
C GLU A 168 -11.24 10.57 -14.14
N ARG A 169 -10.18 9.77 -14.07
CA ARG A 169 -9.97 8.65 -14.98
C ARG A 169 -11.07 7.59 -14.85
N ASP A 170 -11.53 7.33 -13.61
CA ASP A 170 -12.63 6.40 -13.38
C ASP A 170 -13.93 6.95 -13.96
N LEU A 171 -14.20 8.26 -13.81
CA LEU A 171 -15.33 8.95 -14.41
C LEU A 171 -15.28 8.88 -15.94
N ARG A 172 -14.13 9.19 -16.56
CA ARG A 172 -13.95 9.18 -18.02
C ARG A 172 -14.08 7.80 -18.64
N THR A 173 -13.75 6.74 -17.92
CA THR A 173 -13.90 5.35 -18.39
C THR A 173 -15.25 4.75 -18.02
N GLY A 174 -16.07 5.47 -17.26
CA GLY A 174 -17.36 4.98 -16.78
C GLY A 174 -17.26 3.88 -15.73
N PHE A 175 -16.07 3.70 -15.14
CA PHE A 175 -15.86 2.82 -13.98
C PHE A 175 -16.31 3.55 -12.72
N THR A 176 -17.63 3.82 -12.69
CA THR A 176 -18.34 4.59 -11.66
C THR A 176 -19.34 3.70 -10.93
N SER A 177 -20.03 4.25 -9.95
CA SER A 177 -21.13 3.63 -9.24
C SER A 177 -22.42 4.44 -9.49
N PRO A 178 -23.45 3.89 -10.20
CA PRO A 178 -23.39 2.68 -11.02
C PRO A 178 -22.45 2.80 -12.24
N PRO A 179 -22.00 1.69 -12.84
CA PRO A 179 -21.13 1.72 -14.01
C PRO A 179 -21.83 2.38 -15.21
N LYS A 180 -21.15 3.34 -15.83
CA LYS A 180 -21.61 4.02 -17.06
C LYS A 180 -20.57 3.82 -18.16
N LEU A 181 -20.30 2.55 -18.50
CA LEU A 181 -19.28 2.19 -19.50
C LEU A 181 -19.62 2.79 -20.86
N ASN A 182 -18.67 3.50 -21.44
CA ASN A 182 -18.77 4.01 -22.80
C ASN A 182 -18.35 2.93 -23.82
N MET A 183 -18.56 3.19 -25.12
CA MET A 183 -18.23 2.24 -26.19
C MET A 183 -16.75 1.85 -26.21
N SER A 184 -15.84 2.77 -25.90
CA SER A 184 -14.40 2.48 -25.80
C SER A 184 -14.08 1.52 -24.67
N SER A 185 -14.74 1.70 -23.52
CA SER A 185 -14.61 0.80 -22.38
C SER A 185 -15.15 -0.60 -22.67
N LEU A 186 -16.33 -0.69 -23.30
CA LEU A 186 -16.90 -1.97 -23.73
C LEU A 186 -15.99 -2.69 -24.72
N TRP A 187 -15.44 -1.97 -25.70
CA TRP A 187 -14.45 -2.52 -26.64
C TRP A 187 -13.20 -3.00 -25.93
N SER A 188 -12.75 -2.24 -24.93
CA SER A 188 -11.59 -2.65 -24.13
C SER A 188 -11.82 -3.96 -23.37
N PHE A 189 -13.01 -4.17 -22.79
CA PHE A 189 -13.35 -5.47 -22.19
C PHE A 189 -13.39 -6.60 -23.23
N ALA A 190 -13.97 -6.37 -24.39
CA ALA A 190 -14.06 -7.37 -25.47
C ALA A 190 -12.67 -7.79 -26.01
N THR A 191 -11.70 -6.89 -25.98
CA THR A 191 -10.33 -7.16 -26.46
C THR A 191 -9.42 -7.80 -25.42
N HIS A 192 -9.91 -8.06 -24.19
CA HIS A 192 -9.17 -8.73 -23.12
C HIS A 192 -9.85 -10.06 -22.69
N PRO A 193 -9.98 -11.04 -23.63
CA PRO A 193 -10.78 -12.26 -23.37
C PRO A 193 -10.20 -13.12 -22.23
N ALA A 194 -8.89 -13.13 -22.04
CA ALA A 194 -8.27 -13.88 -20.93
C ALA A 194 -8.67 -13.31 -19.55
N TRP A 195 -8.73 -11.97 -19.42
CA TRP A 195 -9.22 -11.32 -18.21
C TRP A 195 -10.71 -11.62 -18.00
N ALA A 196 -11.51 -11.46 -19.06
CA ALA A 196 -12.95 -11.70 -19.01
C ALA A 196 -13.26 -13.16 -18.64
N TRP A 197 -12.57 -14.10 -19.25
CA TRP A 197 -12.70 -15.53 -18.93
C TRP A 197 -12.44 -15.80 -17.44
N ASN A 198 -11.29 -15.37 -16.92
CA ASN A 198 -10.93 -15.55 -15.52
C ASN A 198 -11.91 -14.89 -14.56
N PHE A 199 -12.45 -13.72 -14.92
CA PHE A 199 -13.40 -12.98 -14.10
C PHE A 199 -14.78 -13.67 -14.04
N PHE A 200 -15.27 -14.20 -15.17
CA PHE A 200 -16.61 -14.80 -15.23
C PHE A 200 -16.66 -16.30 -14.88
N THR A 201 -15.57 -17.02 -15.08
CA THR A 201 -15.51 -18.47 -14.77
C THR A 201 -14.86 -18.77 -13.43
N GLY A 202 -14.20 -17.80 -12.82
CA GLY A 202 -13.59 -17.92 -11.52
C GLY A 202 -14.61 -17.88 -10.37
N GLU A 203 -14.11 -17.88 -9.17
CA GLU A 203 -14.90 -17.67 -7.95
C GLU A 203 -15.65 -16.34 -8.02
N LYS A 204 -16.93 -16.32 -7.59
CA LYS A 204 -17.76 -15.12 -7.59
C LYS A 204 -17.00 -13.96 -6.94
N PHE A 205 -16.97 -12.83 -7.64
CA PHE A 205 -16.36 -11.61 -7.10
C PHE A 205 -17.23 -11.05 -5.98
N ASP A 206 -16.65 -10.89 -4.80
CA ASP A 206 -17.33 -10.37 -3.62
C ASP A 206 -16.35 -9.61 -2.73
N MET A 207 -16.88 -8.85 -1.79
CA MET A 207 -16.16 -8.23 -0.67
C MET A 207 -16.62 -8.89 0.65
N PRO A 208 -16.05 -10.04 1.00
CA PRO A 208 -16.59 -10.91 2.05
C PRO A 208 -16.52 -10.31 3.46
N HIS A 209 -15.74 -9.26 3.67
CA HIS A 209 -15.69 -8.55 4.94
C HIS A 209 -16.92 -7.65 5.17
N LEU A 210 -17.63 -7.32 4.09
CA LEU A 210 -18.82 -6.46 4.12
C LEU A 210 -20.11 -7.22 3.85
N SER A 211 -20.05 -8.53 3.63
CA SER A 211 -21.21 -9.39 3.38
C SER A 211 -22.23 -9.27 4.51
N GLY A 212 -23.51 -9.12 4.16
CA GLY A 212 -24.62 -8.88 5.11
C GLY A 212 -24.82 -7.42 5.52
N HIS A 213 -23.91 -6.51 5.19
CA HIS A 213 -24.00 -5.07 5.45
C HIS A 213 -24.11 -4.22 4.14
N ILE A 214 -23.93 -4.87 3.01
CA ILE A 214 -24.17 -4.29 1.67
C ILE A 214 -25.38 -5.01 1.06
N ASN A 215 -26.27 -4.28 0.39
CA ASN A 215 -27.42 -4.86 -0.29
C ASN A 215 -26.98 -5.95 -1.27
N GLU A 216 -27.48 -7.17 -1.10
CA GLU A 216 -27.23 -8.30 -2.00
C GLU A 216 -27.68 -7.92 -3.43
N GLY A 217 -26.81 -8.15 -4.39
CA GLY A 217 -27.09 -7.87 -5.81
C GLY A 217 -26.51 -6.58 -6.37
N THR A 218 -25.80 -5.79 -5.57
CA THR A 218 -25.06 -4.63 -6.07
C THR A 218 -23.86 -5.07 -6.89
N ASN A 219 -23.79 -4.65 -8.15
CA ASN A 219 -22.62 -4.84 -9.00
C ASN A 219 -21.36 -4.23 -8.35
N VAL A 220 -20.23 -4.89 -8.48
CA VAL A 220 -18.93 -4.54 -7.86
C VAL A 220 -18.53 -3.07 -8.02
N ALA A 221 -18.79 -2.48 -9.19
CA ALA A 221 -18.51 -1.07 -9.42
C ALA A 221 -19.49 -0.12 -8.69
N VAL A 222 -20.71 -0.60 -8.40
CA VAL A 222 -21.70 0.13 -7.58
C VAL A 222 -21.25 0.21 -6.13
N SER A 223 -20.58 -0.82 -5.63
CA SER A 223 -20.29 -0.94 -4.20
C SER A 223 -19.18 -0.03 -3.70
N VAL A 224 -18.13 0.25 -4.50
CA VAL A 224 -16.96 1.01 -3.98
C VAL A 224 -17.26 2.51 -3.85
N GLY A 225 -17.88 3.13 -4.83
CA GLY A 225 -18.27 4.55 -4.75
C GLY A 225 -19.31 4.81 -3.67
N ASP A 226 -20.34 3.95 -3.61
CA ASP A 226 -21.40 4.03 -2.59
C ASP A 226 -20.84 3.72 -1.20
N TYR A 227 -19.89 2.79 -1.09
CA TYR A 227 -19.22 2.46 0.15
C TYR A 227 -18.62 3.70 0.82
N PHE A 228 -17.80 4.47 0.09
CA PHE A 228 -17.17 5.66 0.65
C PHE A 228 -18.17 6.73 1.10
N SER A 229 -19.27 6.89 0.38
CA SER A 229 -20.27 7.93 0.69
C SER A 229 -21.29 7.49 1.74
N THR A 230 -21.62 6.20 1.79
CA THR A 230 -22.73 5.70 2.61
C THR A 230 -22.28 5.01 3.89
N MET A 231 -21.23 4.23 3.84
CA MET A 231 -20.81 3.36 4.95
C MET A 231 -19.76 3.98 5.87
N LEU A 232 -18.84 4.81 5.33
CA LEU A 232 -17.82 5.43 6.17
C LEU A 232 -18.40 6.55 7.03
N ASP A 233 -17.83 6.68 8.21
CA ASP A 233 -18.22 7.74 9.15
C ASP A 233 -17.36 9.00 8.92
N PRO A 234 -17.94 10.08 8.34
CA PRO A 234 -17.21 11.31 8.13
C PRO A 234 -16.98 12.10 9.43
N THR A 235 -17.58 11.67 10.55
CA THR A 235 -17.43 12.30 11.86
C THR A 235 -16.38 11.60 12.73
N MET A 236 -15.65 10.62 12.18
CA MET A 236 -14.56 9.94 12.88
C MET A 236 -13.60 10.95 13.50
N SER A 237 -13.32 10.77 14.78
CA SER A 237 -12.51 11.65 15.61
C SER A 237 -11.31 10.92 16.21
N TRP A 238 -10.44 11.70 16.88
CA TRP A 238 -9.33 11.14 17.65
C TRP A 238 -9.80 10.26 18.82
N ASP A 239 -10.92 10.61 19.43
CA ASP A 239 -11.52 9.78 20.51
C ASP A 239 -11.96 8.40 19.99
N ASP A 240 -12.42 8.34 18.73
CA ASP A 240 -12.76 7.06 18.10
C ASP A 240 -11.49 6.25 17.81
N ALA A 241 -10.43 6.89 17.34
CA ALA A 241 -9.14 6.25 17.09
C ALA A 241 -8.51 5.72 18.38
N GLU A 242 -8.54 6.49 19.47
CA GLU A 242 -8.07 6.08 20.79
C GLU A 242 -8.84 4.86 21.32
N LYS A 243 -10.17 4.88 21.24
CA LYS A 243 -11.02 3.74 21.64
C LYS A 243 -10.70 2.48 20.84
N LEU A 244 -10.50 2.62 19.52
CA LEU A 244 -10.13 1.48 18.66
C LEU A 244 -8.73 0.96 18.98
N CYS A 245 -7.77 1.83 19.24
CA CYS A 245 -6.41 1.48 19.64
C CYS A 245 -6.45 0.66 20.96
N ALA A 246 -7.17 1.16 21.96
CA ALA A 246 -7.36 0.47 23.24
C ALA A 246 -8.11 -0.87 23.09
N GLN A 247 -9.15 -0.91 22.24
CA GLN A 247 -9.93 -2.11 21.97
C GLN A 247 -9.08 -3.18 21.25
N TRP A 248 -8.22 -2.80 20.32
CA TRP A 248 -7.30 -3.72 19.64
C TRP A 248 -6.28 -4.31 20.62
N GLY A 249 -5.70 -3.49 21.48
CA GLY A 249 -4.80 -3.90 22.55
C GLY A 249 -3.49 -4.56 22.09
N GLY A 250 -3.07 -4.30 20.85
CA GLY A 250 -1.86 -4.84 20.22
C GLY A 250 -1.16 -3.79 19.37
N GLN A 251 -0.42 -4.23 18.34
CA GLN A 251 0.23 -3.31 17.41
C GLN A 251 -0.83 -2.55 16.60
N PHE A 252 -0.89 -1.24 16.75
CA PHE A 252 -1.88 -0.38 16.12
C PHE A 252 -1.23 0.80 15.42
N ALA A 253 -1.61 1.03 14.17
CA ALA A 253 -1.09 2.13 13.37
C ALA A 253 -2.20 3.02 12.80
N LEU A 254 -1.92 4.30 12.61
CA LEU A 254 -2.74 5.19 11.80
C LEU A 254 -2.13 5.32 10.40
N LYS A 255 -2.97 5.13 9.37
CA LYS A 255 -2.58 5.25 7.96
C LYS A 255 -3.17 6.52 7.35
N GLY A 256 -2.32 7.36 6.78
CA GLY A 256 -2.73 8.62 6.17
C GLY A 256 -2.29 9.85 6.95
N ILE A 257 -1.30 9.71 7.84
CA ILE A 257 -0.74 10.80 8.63
C ILE A 257 0.23 11.61 7.77
N MET A 258 -0.02 12.93 7.67
CA MET A 258 0.76 13.85 6.83
C MET A 258 1.16 15.14 7.55
N SER A 259 0.97 15.23 8.87
CA SER A 259 1.41 16.36 9.69
C SER A 259 2.15 15.90 10.94
N VAL A 260 3.03 16.75 11.45
CA VAL A 260 3.75 16.52 12.73
C VAL A 260 2.77 16.49 13.90
N GLU A 261 1.79 17.39 13.89
CA GLU A 261 0.76 17.45 14.93
C GLU A 261 -0.01 16.15 15.06
N ASP A 262 -0.49 15.60 13.94
CA ASP A 262 -1.21 14.33 13.93
C ASP A 262 -0.30 13.15 14.32
N ALA A 263 0.97 13.19 13.93
CA ALA A 263 1.95 12.18 14.32
C ALA A 263 2.19 12.16 15.85
N GLN A 264 2.32 13.34 16.46
CA GLN A 264 2.44 13.47 17.92
C GLN A 264 1.18 12.97 18.62
N ARG A 265 0.02 13.31 18.10
CA ARG A 265 -1.26 12.87 18.66
C ARG A 265 -1.45 11.36 18.54
N ALA A 266 -0.94 10.73 17.46
CA ALA A 266 -0.91 9.28 17.32
C ALA A 266 -0.09 8.60 18.44
N VAL A 267 1.03 9.21 18.86
CA VAL A 267 1.79 8.74 20.04
C VAL A 267 0.95 8.84 21.31
N ASP A 268 0.27 9.98 21.51
CA ASP A 268 -0.50 10.26 22.74
C ASP A 268 -1.65 9.25 22.93
N ILE A 269 -2.31 8.80 21.87
CA ILE A 269 -3.38 7.80 21.94
C ILE A 269 -2.87 6.34 22.00
N GLY A 270 -1.55 6.12 22.04
CA GLY A 270 -0.94 4.79 22.22
C GLY A 270 -0.71 4.02 20.93
N CYS A 271 -0.68 4.66 19.75
CA CYS A 271 -0.26 3.99 18.52
C CYS A 271 1.18 3.47 18.63
N THR A 272 1.46 2.33 18.01
CA THR A 272 2.80 1.74 17.92
C THR A 272 3.48 2.05 16.58
N GLY A 273 2.73 2.61 15.63
CA GLY A 273 3.26 3.04 14.34
C GLY A 273 2.34 4.00 13.62
N ILE A 274 2.90 4.68 12.63
CA ILE A 274 2.15 5.51 11.67
C ILE A 274 2.64 5.25 10.26
N MET A 275 1.71 5.35 9.30
CA MET A 275 2.03 5.32 7.89
C MET A 275 1.90 6.74 7.34
N VAL A 276 3.04 7.36 7.03
CA VAL A 276 3.11 8.66 6.36
C VAL A 276 2.70 8.43 4.91
N SER A 277 1.47 8.79 4.58
CA SER A 277 0.80 8.39 3.34
C SER A 277 -0.24 9.43 2.93
N ASN A 278 -0.32 9.73 1.64
CA ASN A 278 -1.39 10.49 1.01
C ASN A 278 -2.26 9.58 0.10
N HIS A 279 -2.38 8.30 0.48
CA HIS A 279 -3.15 7.30 -0.27
C HIS A 279 -2.68 7.13 -1.72
N GLY A 280 -1.39 7.34 -1.98
CA GLY A 280 -0.82 7.26 -3.33
C GLY A 280 -1.32 8.35 -4.28
N GLY A 281 -1.69 9.53 -3.75
CA GLY A 281 -2.23 10.66 -4.49
C GLY A 281 -3.68 10.46 -4.95
N ARG A 282 -4.45 9.60 -4.31
CA ARG A 282 -5.83 9.23 -4.70
C ARG A 282 -6.90 9.97 -3.90
N GLN A 283 -6.52 10.76 -2.90
CA GLN A 283 -7.41 11.52 -2.02
C GLN A 283 -7.25 13.02 -2.27
N LEU A 284 -6.58 13.76 -1.43
CA LEU A 284 -6.35 15.20 -1.61
C LEU A 284 -5.24 15.44 -2.64
N ASP A 285 -5.56 15.95 -3.83
CA ASP A 285 -4.55 16.41 -4.76
C ASP A 285 -3.97 17.76 -4.31
N GLY A 286 -2.72 18.05 -4.64
CA GLY A 286 -1.98 19.19 -4.08
C GLY A 286 -1.42 18.94 -2.68
N SER A 287 -1.65 17.76 -2.09
CA SER A 287 -1.00 17.35 -0.83
C SER A 287 0.51 17.14 -1.04
N ARG A 288 1.26 17.36 0.05
CA ARG A 288 2.71 17.11 0.08
C ARG A 288 3.01 15.60 -0.18
N ALA A 289 4.14 15.29 -0.80
CA ALA A 289 4.56 13.91 -0.93
C ALA A 289 4.96 13.31 0.44
N PRO A 290 4.67 12.03 0.72
CA PRO A 290 5.08 11.39 1.97
C PRO A 290 6.58 11.50 2.24
N PHE A 291 7.41 11.34 1.23
CA PHE A 291 8.87 11.47 1.38
C PHE A 291 9.29 12.91 1.73
N ASP A 292 8.61 13.93 1.18
CA ASP A 292 8.87 15.34 1.54
C ASP A 292 8.48 15.67 2.99
N GLN A 293 7.49 14.95 3.55
CA GLN A 293 6.99 15.15 4.91
C GLN A 293 7.73 14.29 5.95
N LEU A 294 8.42 13.26 5.48
CA LEU A 294 8.96 12.18 6.31
C LEU A 294 9.93 12.69 7.39
N GLU A 295 10.85 13.59 7.03
CA GLU A 295 11.92 14.06 7.93
C GLU A 295 11.36 14.74 9.17
N GLU A 296 10.44 15.68 8.97
CA GLU A 296 9.80 16.42 10.07
C GLU A 296 9.03 15.49 11.03
N ILE A 297 8.37 14.47 10.48
CA ILE A 297 7.65 13.47 11.27
C ILE A 297 8.61 12.55 12.01
N CYS A 298 9.67 12.05 11.35
CA CYS A 298 10.67 11.21 12.01
C CYS A 298 11.37 11.94 13.16
N ASP A 299 11.65 13.24 13.01
CA ASP A 299 12.24 14.06 14.07
C ASP A 299 11.33 14.21 15.28
N ALA A 300 10.02 14.26 15.05
CA ALA A 300 9.04 14.48 16.11
C ALA A 300 8.69 13.20 16.90
N VAL A 301 8.65 12.04 16.22
CA VAL A 301 8.08 10.82 16.82
C VAL A 301 8.85 9.52 16.52
N GLY A 302 9.89 9.55 15.70
CA GLY A 302 10.59 8.36 15.23
C GLY A 302 11.35 7.59 16.31
N ASP A 303 11.58 8.21 17.47
CA ASP A 303 12.14 7.58 18.67
C ASP A 303 11.08 6.91 19.58
N LYS A 304 9.79 7.16 19.32
CA LYS A 304 8.66 6.72 20.13
C LYS A 304 7.81 5.63 19.47
N ILE A 305 7.58 5.76 18.16
CA ILE A 305 6.77 4.82 17.37
C ILE A 305 7.41 4.55 16.01
N ASP A 306 7.02 3.46 15.37
CA ASP A 306 7.52 3.12 14.03
C ASP A 306 6.90 4.04 12.96
N VAL A 307 7.75 4.73 12.18
CA VAL A 307 7.34 5.58 11.08
C VAL A 307 7.55 4.84 9.77
N ILE A 308 6.48 4.63 9.02
CA ILE A 308 6.49 3.96 7.71
C ILE A 308 6.25 4.98 6.61
N CYS A 309 7.13 5.03 5.59
CA CYS A 309 6.93 5.88 4.42
C CYS A 309 6.12 5.12 3.36
N GLU A 310 4.96 5.66 2.96
CA GLU A 310 4.11 5.06 1.93
C GLU A 310 3.73 6.07 0.84
N GLY A 311 4.32 5.92 -0.33
CA GLY A 311 4.00 6.75 -1.51
C GLY A 311 5.18 6.87 -2.47
N GLY A 312 4.93 6.61 -3.74
CA GLY A 312 5.90 6.82 -4.82
C GLY A 312 7.09 5.85 -4.87
N VAL A 313 7.14 4.84 -4.00
CA VAL A 313 8.24 3.85 -3.96
C VAL A 313 8.20 2.96 -5.21
N GLN A 314 9.30 2.96 -5.98
CA GLN A 314 9.43 2.20 -7.22
C GLN A 314 10.79 1.51 -7.38
N ARG A 315 11.79 1.85 -6.55
CA ARG A 315 13.17 1.40 -6.63
C ARG A 315 13.76 1.10 -5.25
N GLY A 316 14.78 0.25 -5.21
CA GLY A 316 15.57 0.01 -4.00
C GLY A 316 16.21 1.29 -3.44
N THR A 317 16.67 2.20 -4.30
CA THR A 317 17.18 3.51 -3.88
C THR A 317 16.14 4.38 -3.18
N HIS A 318 14.85 4.29 -3.54
CA HIS A 318 13.79 5.02 -2.82
C HIS A 318 13.62 4.47 -1.40
N VAL A 319 13.71 3.14 -1.24
CA VAL A 319 13.70 2.49 0.06
C VAL A 319 14.85 3.00 0.92
N ILE A 320 16.08 2.94 0.38
CA ILE A 320 17.30 3.40 1.09
C ILE A 320 17.18 4.88 1.48
N LYS A 321 16.69 5.74 0.61
CA LYS A 321 16.48 7.16 0.91
C LYS A 321 15.50 7.36 2.06
N ALA A 322 14.35 6.69 2.05
CA ALA A 322 13.37 6.79 3.13
C ALA A 322 13.93 6.30 4.47
N LEU A 323 14.66 5.18 4.48
CA LEU A 323 15.32 4.66 5.68
C LEU A 323 16.42 5.62 6.18
N SER A 324 17.18 6.20 5.28
CA SER A 324 18.23 7.18 5.63
C SER A 324 17.67 8.47 6.21
N VAL A 325 16.46 8.86 5.85
CA VAL A 325 15.73 9.98 6.48
C VAL A 325 15.30 9.63 7.91
N GLY A 326 14.98 8.38 8.19
CA GLY A 326 14.55 7.91 9.51
C GLY A 326 13.34 6.98 9.51
N ALA A 327 12.77 6.65 8.34
CA ALA A 327 11.70 5.65 8.29
C ALA A 327 12.19 4.28 8.79
N LYS A 328 11.33 3.57 9.50
CA LYS A 328 11.58 2.20 9.95
C LYS A 328 11.47 1.20 8.80
N ALA A 329 10.52 1.44 7.91
CA ALA A 329 10.29 0.68 6.70
C ALA A 329 9.54 1.52 5.67
N VAL A 330 9.34 0.95 4.48
CA VAL A 330 8.45 1.52 3.47
C VAL A 330 7.33 0.53 3.13
N SER A 331 6.22 1.03 2.58
CA SER A 331 5.19 0.19 2.01
C SER A 331 4.82 0.64 0.59
N GLY A 332 4.41 -0.31 -0.24
CA GLY A 332 4.08 -0.04 -1.62
C GLY A 332 2.82 -0.75 -2.09
N GLY A 333 1.87 -0.01 -2.68
CA GLY A 333 0.64 -0.54 -3.26
C GLY A 333 0.80 -0.87 -4.75
N ARG A 334 0.84 0.16 -5.60
CA ARG A 334 1.00 -0.03 -7.06
C ARG A 334 2.23 -0.84 -7.45
N LEU A 335 3.26 -0.84 -6.60
CA LEU A 335 4.48 -1.59 -6.75
C LEU A 335 4.23 -3.07 -7.06
N TYR A 336 3.39 -3.71 -6.26
CA TYR A 336 3.04 -5.11 -6.44
C TYR A 336 1.74 -5.31 -7.23
N LEU A 337 0.81 -4.33 -7.23
CA LEU A 337 -0.44 -4.46 -7.98
C LEU A 337 -0.23 -4.61 -9.49
N TYR A 338 0.71 -3.85 -10.06
CA TYR A 338 1.06 -4.04 -11.48
C TYR A 338 1.66 -5.43 -11.71
N ALA A 339 2.47 -5.92 -10.79
CA ALA A 339 3.07 -7.24 -10.88
C ALA A 339 2.02 -8.36 -10.74
N LEU A 340 1.07 -8.20 -9.81
CA LEU A 340 -0.10 -9.07 -9.66
C LEU A 340 -0.92 -9.10 -10.97
N ALA A 341 -1.28 -7.93 -11.51
CA ALA A 341 -2.03 -7.82 -12.75
C ALA A 341 -1.26 -8.40 -13.95
N ALA A 342 0.04 -8.29 -13.95
CA ALA A 342 0.90 -8.81 -15.01
C ALA A 342 0.97 -10.34 -15.04
N ALA A 343 1.05 -11.01 -13.86
CA ALA A 343 1.32 -12.45 -13.84
C ALA A 343 0.96 -13.16 -12.51
N GLY A 344 0.03 -12.64 -11.71
CA GLY A 344 -0.37 -13.29 -10.46
C GLY A 344 0.77 -13.42 -9.45
N GLN A 345 0.81 -14.54 -8.71
CA GLN A 345 1.84 -14.81 -7.71
C GLN A 345 3.27 -14.71 -8.28
N PRO A 346 3.63 -15.35 -9.41
CA PRO A 346 4.98 -15.22 -9.99
C PRO A 346 5.37 -13.76 -10.32
N GLY A 347 4.38 -12.94 -10.68
CA GLY A 347 4.60 -11.50 -10.91
C GLY A 347 5.02 -10.78 -9.64
N VAL A 348 4.29 -10.99 -8.56
CA VAL A 348 4.58 -10.37 -7.25
C VAL A 348 5.92 -10.85 -6.69
N GLU A 349 6.19 -12.16 -6.76
CA GLU A 349 7.48 -12.74 -6.34
C GLU A 349 8.65 -12.08 -7.08
N ARG A 350 8.53 -11.94 -8.40
CA ARG A 350 9.57 -11.29 -9.21
C ARG A 350 9.75 -9.82 -8.84
N ALA A 351 8.67 -9.07 -8.59
CA ALA A 351 8.76 -7.67 -8.19
C ALA A 351 9.44 -7.49 -6.84
N LEU A 352 9.07 -8.31 -5.84
CA LEU A 352 9.69 -8.30 -4.51
C LEU A 352 11.15 -8.74 -4.58
N GLY A 353 11.46 -9.79 -5.35
CA GLY A 353 12.82 -10.27 -5.57
C GLY A 353 13.72 -9.24 -6.24
N ASN A 354 13.22 -8.55 -7.28
CA ASN A 354 13.96 -7.47 -7.94
C ASN A 354 14.29 -6.34 -6.96
N LEU A 355 13.31 -5.92 -6.14
CA LEU A 355 13.53 -4.86 -5.15
C LEU A 355 14.51 -5.26 -4.05
N LYS A 356 14.41 -6.48 -3.55
CA LYS A 356 15.39 -7.01 -2.59
C LYS A 356 16.79 -6.96 -3.17
N THR A 357 16.96 -7.43 -4.40
CA THR A 357 18.24 -7.39 -5.13
C THR A 357 18.75 -5.95 -5.33
N GLU A 358 17.84 -5.01 -5.65
CA GLU A 358 18.21 -3.59 -5.75
C GLU A 358 18.71 -3.06 -4.40
N ILE A 359 17.97 -3.29 -3.32
CA ILE A 359 18.34 -2.83 -1.97
C ILE A 359 19.70 -3.39 -1.56
N GLU A 360 19.92 -4.70 -1.70
CA GLU A 360 21.19 -5.36 -1.34
C GLU A 360 22.37 -4.83 -2.15
N ARG A 361 22.17 -4.68 -3.48
CA ARG A 361 23.20 -4.11 -4.36
C ARG A 361 23.54 -2.67 -3.98
N ASP A 362 22.52 -1.86 -3.75
CA ASP A 362 22.68 -0.42 -3.52
C ASP A 362 23.29 -0.17 -2.13
N MET A 363 22.93 -0.95 -1.10
CA MET A 363 23.61 -0.95 0.19
C MET A 363 25.09 -1.32 0.05
N ARG A 364 25.41 -2.34 -0.75
CA ARG A 364 26.80 -2.74 -1.01
C ARG A 364 27.59 -1.63 -1.68
N LEU A 365 27.01 -0.96 -2.69
CA LEU A 365 27.62 0.18 -3.37
C LEU A 365 27.79 1.39 -2.45
N MET A 366 26.95 1.54 -1.43
CA MET A 366 27.06 2.59 -0.42
C MET A 366 28.03 2.24 0.71
N GLY A 367 28.57 1.02 0.75
CA GLY A 367 29.42 0.54 1.82
C GLY A 367 28.69 0.36 3.16
N VAL A 368 27.40 -0.01 3.12
CA VAL A 368 26.50 -0.23 4.25
C VAL A 368 26.15 -1.71 4.30
N GLN A 369 26.33 -2.35 5.43
CA GLN A 369 26.04 -3.78 5.61
C GLN A 369 24.66 -4.04 6.25
N ARG A 370 24.19 -3.14 7.09
CA ARG A 370 22.93 -3.28 7.82
C ARG A 370 22.06 -2.02 7.66
N ILE A 371 20.75 -2.21 7.71
CA ILE A 371 19.79 -1.10 7.65
C ILE A 371 20.04 -0.07 8.76
N SER A 372 20.45 -0.50 9.95
CA SER A 372 20.76 0.38 11.10
C SER A 372 21.95 1.32 10.87
N GLU A 373 22.76 1.09 9.85
CA GLU A 373 23.88 1.97 9.48
C GLU A 373 23.46 3.11 8.54
N LEU A 374 22.24 3.03 7.98
CA LEU A 374 21.69 4.09 7.16
C LEU A 374 21.29 5.30 8.02
N GLY A 375 21.61 6.48 7.54
CA GLY A 375 21.26 7.73 8.21
C GLY A 375 21.41 8.93 7.29
N ARG A 376 21.09 10.12 7.80
CA ARG A 376 21.11 11.37 7.00
C ARG A 376 22.49 11.70 6.43
N GLY A 377 23.57 11.22 7.03
CA GLY A 377 24.92 11.31 6.48
C GLY A 377 25.08 10.68 5.09
N ASN A 378 24.20 9.74 4.74
CA ASN A 378 24.14 9.09 3.43
C ASN A 378 23.35 9.91 2.38
N LEU A 379 22.82 11.06 2.74
CA LEU A 379 21.98 11.89 1.89
C LEU A 379 22.59 13.25 1.60
N ARG A 380 22.31 13.80 0.40
CA ARG A 380 22.52 15.21 0.07
C ARG A 380 21.31 15.74 -0.69
N TRP A 381 20.68 16.77 -0.15
CA TRP A 381 19.55 17.43 -0.78
C TRP A 381 20.01 18.32 -1.93
N ARG A 382 19.38 18.20 -3.08
CA ARG A 382 19.61 19.08 -4.23
C ARG A 382 19.03 20.46 -3.95
N GLY A 383 19.70 21.53 -4.42
CA GLY A 383 19.21 22.90 -4.28
C GLY A 383 19.54 23.60 -2.99
N GLY A 384 20.54 23.11 -2.24
CA GLY A 384 21.11 23.83 -1.08
C GLY A 384 20.13 23.99 0.10
N LYS A 385 19.15 23.12 0.21
CA LYS A 385 18.34 22.99 1.42
C LYS A 385 19.15 22.17 2.44
N ASP A 386 20.07 22.81 3.12
CA ASP A 386 20.47 22.35 4.44
C ASP A 386 19.22 22.50 5.33
N ARG A 387 18.48 21.42 5.47
CA ARG A 387 17.35 21.31 6.40
C ARG A 387 17.84 20.75 7.71
#